data_65eb006b815cfd3344b0f95cf474bd92
#
_entry.id   65eb006b815cfd3344b0f95cf474bd92
#
_cell.length_a   1.000
_cell.length_b   1.000
_cell.length_c   1.000
_cell.angle_alpha   90.00
_cell.angle_beta   90.00
_cell.angle_gamma   90.00
#
_symmetry.space_group_name_H-M   'P 1'
#
loop_
_entity.id
_entity.type
_entity.pdbx_description
1 polymer ?
#
loop_
_entity_poly.entity_id
_entity_poly.type
_entity_poly.pdbx_seq_one_letter_code
_entity_poly.pdbx_strand_id
1 'polypeptide(L)'
;IDLDDIRPDLAELYKRRDYLKDENRPEAVARRRKTGQRTVRENVEDLCDPDSFVEYSSLVVAGRLRRNSMQELIERTPGDGLVMGLGRVNGDKFPDEKSRVAVMAYDYTVLAGTQGMRNHQKKDRMMHLAEQWRLPVVFFTEGGGGRPGDTDGMSAGGLNTTTFMQFARLSGLVPLVGVNSGYCFAGNAALLGCCDVIIATKNSSIGMGGPAMIEGGGLGVFKPQ
;
A
#
# COMPACT_ATOMS: atom_id res chain seq x y z
N ILE A 1 -18.83 4.11 -21.30
CA ILE A 1 -19.84 3.06 -21.01
C ILE A 1 -20.94 3.75 -20.21
N ASP A 2 -22.17 3.71 -20.75
CA ASP A 2 -23.34 4.13 -20.01
C ASP A 2 -23.63 3.08 -18.91
N LEU A 3 -23.63 3.51 -17.64
CA LEU A 3 -23.81 2.59 -16.52
C LEU A 3 -25.27 2.09 -16.41
N ASP A 4 -26.21 2.74 -17.06
CA ASP A 4 -27.62 2.33 -17.07
C ASP A 4 -27.91 1.25 -18.14
N ASP A 5 -27.00 1.11 -19.11
CA ASP A 5 -27.12 0.11 -20.21
C ASP A 5 -26.47 -1.24 -19.90
N ILE A 6 -25.83 -1.39 -18.74
CA ILE A 6 -25.13 -2.61 -18.35
C ILE A 6 -25.74 -3.26 -17.11
N ARG A 7 -25.35 -4.51 -16.84
CA ARG A 7 -25.84 -5.22 -15.65
C ARG A 7 -25.49 -4.43 -14.37
N PRO A 8 -26.43 -4.37 -13.39
CA PRO A 8 -26.25 -3.58 -12.17
C PRO A 8 -24.99 -3.93 -11.35
N ASP A 9 -24.60 -5.21 -11.31
CA ASP A 9 -23.39 -5.67 -10.62
C ASP A 9 -22.11 -5.17 -11.30
N LEU A 10 -22.12 -5.07 -12.65
CA LEU A 10 -21.01 -4.51 -13.40
C LEU A 10 -20.95 -2.98 -13.27
N ALA A 11 -22.11 -2.31 -13.28
CA ALA A 11 -22.20 -0.87 -13.01
C ALA A 11 -21.64 -0.53 -11.62
N GLU A 12 -21.99 -1.31 -10.59
CA GLU A 12 -21.46 -1.16 -9.25
C GLU A 12 -19.92 -1.36 -9.20
N LEU A 13 -19.41 -2.37 -9.91
CA LEU A 13 -17.98 -2.58 -10.04
C LEU A 13 -17.26 -1.35 -10.61
N TYR A 14 -17.79 -0.74 -11.68
CA TYR A 14 -17.21 0.46 -12.28
C TYR A 14 -17.29 1.66 -11.32
N LYS A 15 -18.42 1.88 -10.66
CA LYS A 15 -18.55 2.94 -9.64
C LYS A 15 -17.51 2.79 -8.53
N ARG A 16 -17.35 1.58 -8.00
CA ARG A 16 -16.36 1.32 -6.95
C ARG A 16 -14.92 1.52 -7.43
N ARG A 17 -14.60 1.18 -8.67
CA ARG A 17 -13.30 1.46 -9.27
C ARG A 17 -13.02 2.95 -9.43
N ASP A 18 -14.05 3.75 -9.67
CA ASP A 18 -13.91 5.19 -9.78
C ASP A 18 -13.47 5.85 -8.46
N TYR A 19 -13.90 5.35 -7.32
CA TYR A 19 -13.39 5.84 -6.02
C TYR A 19 -11.90 5.59 -5.77
N LEU A 20 -11.26 4.73 -6.57
CA LEU A 20 -9.82 4.47 -6.47
C LEU A 20 -8.98 5.55 -7.16
N LYS A 21 -9.55 6.31 -8.07
CA LYS A 21 -8.84 7.28 -8.90
C LYS A 21 -8.64 8.60 -8.15
N ASP A 22 -7.50 9.25 -8.39
CA ASP A 22 -7.16 10.53 -7.78
C ASP A 22 -8.14 11.65 -8.18
N GLU A 23 -8.64 11.63 -9.42
CA GLU A 23 -9.62 12.61 -9.94
C GLU A 23 -10.94 12.60 -9.15
N ASN A 24 -11.32 11.46 -8.58
CA ASN A 24 -12.53 11.30 -7.78
C ASN A 24 -12.28 11.45 -6.26
N ARG A 25 -11.05 11.81 -5.87
CA ARG A 25 -10.63 12.01 -4.48
C ARG A 25 -9.92 13.37 -4.28
N PRO A 26 -10.48 14.48 -4.78
CA PRO A 26 -9.78 15.76 -4.85
C PRO A 26 -9.32 16.29 -3.49
N GLU A 27 -10.11 16.07 -2.42
CA GLU A 27 -9.73 16.51 -1.08
C GLU A 27 -8.54 15.71 -0.52
N ALA A 28 -8.48 14.40 -0.78
CA ALA A 28 -7.38 13.54 -0.35
C ALA A 28 -6.09 13.93 -1.09
N VAL A 29 -6.19 14.15 -2.40
CA VAL A 29 -5.10 14.64 -3.25
C VAL A 29 -4.63 16.02 -2.78
N ALA A 30 -5.54 16.96 -2.52
CA ALA A 30 -5.20 18.29 -2.05
C ALA A 30 -4.47 18.26 -0.69
N ARG A 31 -4.89 17.39 0.25
CA ARG A 31 -4.16 17.19 1.51
C ARG A 31 -2.76 16.64 1.27
N ARG A 32 -2.62 15.67 0.34
CA ARG A 32 -1.34 15.09 -0.03
C ARG A 32 -0.38 16.13 -0.61
N ARG A 33 -0.88 17.01 -1.50
CA ARG A 33 -0.09 18.09 -2.11
C ARG A 33 0.46 19.09 -1.09
N LYS A 34 -0.23 19.32 0.03
CA LYS A 34 0.27 20.19 1.11
C LYS A 34 1.59 19.68 1.72
N THR A 35 1.87 18.41 1.64
CA THR A 35 3.14 17.81 2.09
C THR A 35 4.22 17.81 1.01
N GLY A 36 3.94 18.33 -0.19
CA GLY A 36 4.85 18.34 -1.33
C GLY A 36 5.09 16.95 -1.95
N GLN A 37 4.26 15.97 -1.62
CA GLN A 37 4.46 14.58 -2.02
C GLN A 37 3.46 14.14 -3.08
N ARG A 38 3.85 13.14 -3.87
CA ARG A 38 3.04 12.49 -4.91
C ARG A 38 1.99 11.57 -4.30
N THR A 39 0.93 11.30 -5.05
CA THR A 39 -0.02 10.26 -4.70
C THR A 39 0.58 8.87 -4.96
N VAL A 40 -0.05 7.85 -4.39
CA VAL A 40 0.33 6.46 -4.65
C VAL A 40 0.14 6.10 -6.12
N ARG A 41 -0.90 6.62 -6.77
CA ARG A 41 -1.21 6.36 -8.18
C ARG A 41 -0.12 6.91 -9.09
N GLU A 42 0.29 8.15 -8.87
CA GLU A 42 1.41 8.76 -9.59
C GLU A 42 2.72 8.00 -9.43
N ASN A 43 2.99 7.45 -8.25
CA ASN A 43 4.19 6.65 -8.03
C ASN A 43 4.15 5.33 -8.83
N VAL A 44 3.00 4.67 -8.90
CA VAL A 44 2.83 3.43 -9.66
C VAL A 44 2.88 3.68 -11.16
N GLU A 45 2.23 4.76 -11.63
CA GLU A 45 2.25 5.17 -13.04
C GLU A 45 3.65 5.54 -13.54
N ASP A 46 4.44 6.24 -12.68
CA ASP A 46 5.81 6.61 -13.03
C ASP A 46 6.78 5.42 -13.01
N LEU A 47 6.50 4.42 -12.18
CA LEU A 47 7.31 3.21 -12.10
C LEU A 47 7.06 2.27 -13.27
N CYS A 48 5.79 2.05 -13.61
CA CYS A 48 5.40 1.01 -14.56
C CYS A 48 5.37 1.53 -15.99
N ASP A 49 5.70 0.67 -16.93
CA ASP A 49 5.50 0.97 -18.35
C ASP A 49 4.01 1.28 -18.62
N PRO A 50 3.70 2.19 -19.55
CA PRO A 50 2.33 2.55 -19.87
C PRO A 50 1.42 1.32 -20.09
N ASP A 51 0.22 1.36 -19.52
CA ASP A 51 -0.82 0.32 -19.65
C ASP A 51 -0.41 -1.10 -19.18
N SER A 52 0.74 -1.24 -18.52
CA SER A 52 1.24 -2.55 -18.09
C SER A 52 0.75 -2.98 -16.69
N PHE A 53 0.29 -2.03 -15.87
CA PHE A 53 -0.07 -2.32 -14.48
C PHE A 53 -1.48 -2.92 -14.36
N VAL A 54 -1.54 -4.12 -13.81
CA VAL A 54 -2.80 -4.81 -13.48
C VAL A 54 -2.97 -4.84 -11.97
N GLU A 55 -3.89 -4.04 -11.46
CA GLU A 55 -4.16 -3.91 -10.03
C GLU A 55 -4.95 -5.09 -9.48
N TYR A 56 -4.50 -5.65 -8.34
CA TYR A 56 -5.17 -6.74 -7.64
C TYR A 56 -5.82 -6.26 -6.33
N SER A 57 -6.99 -6.85 -6.02
CA SER A 57 -7.71 -6.59 -4.76
C SER A 57 -8.01 -5.11 -4.49
N SER A 58 -8.27 -4.35 -5.55
CA SER A 58 -8.54 -2.91 -5.47
C SER A 58 -9.82 -2.57 -4.70
N LEU A 59 -10.81 -3.46 -4.67
CA LEU A 59 -12.11 -3.24 -4.02
C LEU A 59 -12.14 -3.58 -2.53
N VAL A 60 -11.02 -4.01 -1.96
CA VAL A 60 -10.92 -4.25 -0.51
C VAL A 60 -11.04 -2.92 0.23
N VAL A 61 -11.73 -2.93 1.35
CA VAL A 61 -11.89 -1.78 2.26
C VAL A 61 -11.39 -2.13 3.65
N ALA A 62 -11.18 -1.14 4.51
CA ALA A 62 -10.74 -1.38 5.89
C ALA A 62 -11.72 -2.24 6.68
N GLY A 63 -11.19 -3.03 7.61
CA GLY A 63 -11.95 -3.93 8.49
C GLY A 63 -12.70 -3.20 9.61
N ARG A 64 -13.64 -2.29 9.30
CA ARG A 64 -14.32 -1.40 10.24
C ARG A 64 -15.84 -1.41 10.14
N LEU A 65 -16.44 -2.48 9.63
CA LEU A 65 -17.90 -2.58 9.43
C LEU A 65 -18.72 -2.45 10.73
N ARG A 66 -18.12 -2.72 11.90
CA ARG A 66 -18.80 -2.49 13.18
C ARG A 66 -18.91 -1.00 13.56
N ARG A 67 -18.21 -0.12 12.86
CA ARG A 67 -18.17 1.34 13.15
C ARG A 67 -18.60 2.20 11.97
N ASN A 68 -18.54 1.67 10.76
CA ASN A 68 -18.79 2.41 9.53
C ASN A 68 -19.72 1.60 8.63
N SER A 69 -20.53 2.29 7.84
CA SER A 69 -21.26 1.67 6.73
C SER A 69 -20.31 1.21 5.63
N MET A 70 -20.73 0.25 4.80
CA MET A 70 -19.95 -0.19 3.66
C MET A 70 -19.67 0.98 2.70
N GLN A 71 -20.64 1.85 2.47
CA GLN A 71 -20.50 3.01 1.60
C GLN A 71 -19.39 3.96 2.10
N GLU A 72 -19.39 4.30 3.40
CA GLU A 72 -18.31 5.11 3.99
C GLU A 72 -16.93 4.46 3.84
N LEU A 73 -16.86 3.13 3.96
CA LEU A 73 -15.58 2.43 3.79
C LEU A 73 -15.10 2.42 2.34
N ILE A 74 -16.01 2.28 1.37
CA ILE A 74 -15.69 2.38 -0.06
C ILE A 74 -15.09 3.75 -0.38
N GLU A 75 -15.71 4.82 0.12
CA GLU A 75 -15.28 6.19 -0.16
C GLU A 75 -13.99 6.59 0.57
N ARG A 76 -13.85 6.17 1.84
CA ARG A 76 -12.77 6.64 2.72
C ARG A 76 -11.58 5.72 2.81
N THR A 77 -11.74 4.43 2.48
CA THR A 77 -10.69 3.43 2.63
C THR A 77 -10.48 2.57 1.37
N PRO A 78 -10.40 3.20 0.19
CA PRO A 78 -10.21 2.48 -1.07
C PRO A 78 -8.95 1.62 -1.02
N GLY A 79 -9.08 0.39 -1.49
CA GLY A 79 -7.98 -0.58 -1.50
C GLY A 79 -7.42 -0.94 -0.13
N ASP A 80 -8.07 -0.53 0.97
CA ASP A 80 -7.55 -0.59 2.35
C ASP A 80 -6.16 0.06 2.48
N GLY A 81 -5.93 1.16 1.75
CA GLY A 81 -4.69 1.92 1.80
C GLY A 81 -3.48 1.22 1.18
N LEU A 82 -3.72 0.26 0.29
CA LEU A 82 -2.65 -0.42 -0.45
C LEU A 82 -3.04 -0.61 -1.91
N VAL A 83 -2.29 -0.01 -2.81
CA VAL A 83 -2.30 -0.32 -4.24
C VAL A 83 -1.27 -1.41 -4.49
N MET A 84 -1.67 -2.49 -5.14
CA MET A 84 -0.76 -3.58 -5.47
C MET A 84 -1.18 -4.29 -6.75
N GLY A 85 -0.22 -4.81 -7.46
CA GLY A 85 -0.46 -5.49 -8.73
C GLY A 85 0.80 -5.97 -9.40
N LEU A 86 0.65 -6.36 -10.64
CA LEU A 86 1.75 -6.73 -11.52
C LEU A 86 1.90 -5.67 -12.60
N GLY A 87 3.13 -5.31 -12.91
CA GLY A 87 3.45 -4.38 -13.97
C GLY A 87 4.72 -4.78 -14.71
N ARG A 88 5.10 -3.98 -15.69
CA ARG A 88 6.41 -4.06 -16.34
C ARG A 88 7.19 -2.79 -16.05
N VAL A 89 8.50 -2.94 -15.97
CA VAL A 89 9.44 -1.83 -15.79
C VAL A 89 10.56 -2.00 -16.82
N ASN A 90 10.79 -0.97 -17.63
CA ASN A 90 11.77 -0.96 -18.71
C ASN A 90 11.56 -2.10 -19.75
N GLY A 91 10.32 -2.40 -20.11
CA GLY A 91 10.01 -3.42 -21.11
C GLY A 91 10.47 -3.08 -22.52
N ASP A 92 10.85 -1.81 -22.77
CA ASP A 92 11.53 -1.36 -23.99
C ASP A 92 13.01 -1.78 -24.05
N LYS A 93 13.62 -2.09 -22.90
CA LYS A 93 15.05 -2.44 -22.75
C LYS A 93 15.30 -3.90 -22.43
N PHE A 94 14.30 -4.57 -21.83
CA PHE A 94 14.43 -5.93 -21.35
C PHE A 94 13.29 -6.82 -21.89
N PRO A 95 13.54 -8.12 -22.12
CA PRO A 95 12.47 -9.04 -22.50
C PRO A 95 11.42 -9.15 -21.41
N ASP A 96 10.21 -9.57 -21.78
CA ASP A 96 9.03 -9.60 -20.90
C ASP A 96 9.29 -10.33 -19.59
N GLU A 97 9.98 -11.45 -19.60
CA GLU A 97 10.30 -12.23 -18.38
C GLU A 97 11.19 -11.46 -17.39
N LYS A 98 11.98 -10.50 -17.87
CA LYS A 98 12.90 -9.71 -17.03
C LYS A 98 12.35 -8.33 -16.66
N SER A 99 11.26 -7.90 -17.30
CA SER A 99 10.61 -6.61 -17.03
C SER A 99 9.44 -6.72 -16.07
N ARG A 100 8.90 -7.93 -15.83
CA ARG A 100 7.77 -8.14 -14.91
C ARG A 100 8.17 -7.92 -13.47
N VAL A 101 7.33 -7.18 -12.74
CA VAL A 101 7.52 -6.89 -11.31
C VAL A 101 6.21 -7.00 -10.54
N ALA A 102 6.29 -7.39 -9.29
CA ALA A 102 5.22 -7.22 -8.33
C ALA A 102 5.39 -5.85 -7.67
N VAL A 103 4.36 -5.02 -7.73
CA VAL A 103 4.35 -3.68 -7.14
C VAL A 103 3.42 -3.66 -5.95
N MET A 104 3.90 -3.14 -4.84
CA MET A 104 3.09 -2.82 -3.66
C MET A 104 3.36 -1.37 -3.25
N ALA A 105 2.31 -0.61 -2.96
CA ALA A 105 2.44 0.80 -2.63
C ALA A 105 1.39 1.21 -1.61
N TYR A 106 1.82 1.69 -0.44
CA TYR A 106 0.90 2.23 0.56
C TYR A 106 0.34 3.57 0.10
N ASP A 107 -0.96 3.75 0.25
CA ASP A 107 -1.63 5.03 0.06
C ASP A 107 -1.69 5.79 1.39
N TYR A 108 -0.79 6.74 1.57
CA TYR A 108 -0.77 7.57 2.78
C TYR A 108 -2.03 8.40 2.98
N THR A 109 -2.80 8.67 1.91
CA THR A 109 -4.09 9.38 2.02
C THR A 109 -5.17 8.55 2.70
N VAL A 110 -4.98 7.22 2.77
CA VAL A 110 -5.90 6.29 3.42
C VAL A 110 -5.31 5.87 4.77
N LEU A 111 -5.88 6.41 5.86
CA LEU A 111 -5.50 6.07 7.23
C LEU A 111 -3.97 6.12 7.46
N ALA A 112 -3.30 7.12 6.85
CA ALA A 112 -1.85 7.35 6.94
C ALA A 112 -1.00 6.13 6.50
N GLY A 113 -1.45 5.36 5.52
CA GLY A 113 -0.73 4.18 5.03
C GLY A 113 -0.53 3.09 6.09
N THR A 114 -1.39 3.06 7.11
CA THR A 114 -1.28 2.09 8.21
C THR A 114 -1.80 0.72 7.83
N GLN A 115 -1.29 -0.31 8.49
CA GLN A 115 -1.54 -1.71 8.18
C GLN A 115 -2.66 -2.28 9.04
N GLY A 116 -3.80 -2.62 8.43
CA GLY A 116 -4.88 -3.40 9.02
C GLY A 116 -4.84 -4.86 8.58
N MET A 117 -5.72 -5.70 9.15
CA MET A 117 -5.76 -7.14 8.84
C MET A 117 -5.98 -7.42 7.34
N ARG A 118 -6.92 -6.72 6.69
CA ARG A 118 -7.20 -6.91 5.26
C ARG A 118 -6.04 -6.42 4.38
N ASN A 119 -5.37 -5.35 4.80
CA ASN A 119 -4.13 -4.88 4.17
C ASN A 119 -3.02 -5.95 4.25
N HIS A 120 -2.85 -6.62 5.40
CA HIS A 120 -1.93 -7.75 5.54
C HIS A 120 -2.29 -8.90 4.59
N GLN A 121 -3.56 -9.32 4.54
CA GLN A 121 -4.01 -10.39 3.64
C GLN A 121 -3.74 -10.07 2.17
N LYS A 122 -3.91 -8.82 1.76
CA LYS A 122 -3.55 -8.38 0.39
C LYS A 122 -2.06 -8.58 0.12
N LYS A 123 -1.19 -8.07 1.01
CA LYS A 123 0.26 -8.22 0.87
C LYS A 123 0.69 -9.68 0.85
N ASP A 124 0.17 -10.47 1.77
CA ASP A 124 0.48 -11.89 1.86
C ASP A 124 0.16 -12.60 0.53
N ARG A 125 -0.98 -12.27 -0.09
CA ARG A 125 -1.32 -12.80 -1.42
C ARG A 125 -0.34 -12.37 -2.50
N MET A 126 0.08 -11.11 -2.52
CA MET A 126 1.03 -10.60 -3.52
C MET A 126 2.43 -11.20 -3.32
N MET A 127 2.89 -11.32 -2.08
CA MET A 127 4.17 -11.96 -1.74
C MET A 127 4.20 -13.42 -2.15
N HIS A 128 3.08 -14.15 -1.97
CA HIS A 128 2.95 -15.53 -2.43
C HIS A 128 3.07 -15.63 -3.96
N LEU A 129 2.45 -14.72 -4.71
CA LEU A 129 2.60 -14.66 -6.18
C LEU A 129 4.04 -14.34 -6.57
N ALA A 130 4.68 -13.38 -5.89
CA ALA A 130 6.08 -13.04 -6.14
C ALA A 130 7.01 -14.23 -5.89
N GLU A 131 6.77 -15.02 -4.83
CA GLU A 131 7.51 -16.25 -4.55
C GLU A 131 7.31 -17.30 -5.64
N GLN A 132 6.05 -17.58 -6.01
CA GLN A 132 5.70 -18.60 -7.01
C GLN A 132 6.26 -18.30 -8.41
N TRP A 133 6.16 -17.04 -8.81
CA TRP A 133 6.51 -16.61 -10.17
C TRP A 133 7.91 -15.99 -10.26
N ARG A 134 8.63 -15.96 -9.15
CA ARG A 134 9.99 -15.38 -9.06
C ARG A 134 10.03 -13.93 -9.57
N LEU A 135 9.06 -13.12 -9.15
CA LEU A 135 8.97 -11.73 -9.55
C LEU A 135 9.78 -10.83 -8.60
N PRO A 136 10.60 -9.93 -9.12
CA PRO A 136 11.13 -8.82 -8.34
C PRO A 136 9.98 -8.04 -7.67
N VAL A 137 10.24 -7.48 -6.50
CA VAL A 137 9.26 -6.67 -5.78
C VAL A 137 9.74 -5.24 -5.68
N VAL A 138 8.88 -4.29 -6.07
CA VAL A 138 9.07 -2.87 -5.77
C VAL A 138 8.01 -2.45 -4.76
N PHE A 139 8.46 -1.93 -3.62
CA PHE A 139 7.58 -1.61 -2.50
C PHE A 139 7.73 -0.15 -2.07
N PHE A 140 6.69 0.65 -2.28
CA PHE A 140 6.58 2.01 -1.73
C PHE A 140 6.04 1.91 -0.30
N THR A 141 6.90 2.24 0.68
CA THR A 141 6.69 1.85 2.09
C THR A 141 6.18 2.96 3.00
N GLU A 142 5.90 4.15 2.49
CA GLU A 142 5.42 5.26 3.30
C GLU A 142 4.16 4.90 4.09
N GLY A 143 4.23 4.98 5.42
CA GLY A 143 3.09 4.65 6.27
C GLY A 143 3.39 4.62 7.76
N GLY A 144 2.32 4.68 8.55
CA GLY A 144 2.36 4.84 10.00
C GLY A 144 2.53 3.56 10.83
N GLY A 145 2.73 2.41 10.21
CA GLY A 145 2.84 1.14 10.94
C GLY A 145 1.49 0.45 11.17
N GLY A 146 1.36 -0.29 12.26
CA GLY A 146 0.13 -1.02 12.61
C GLY A 146 -1.04 -0.07 12.84
N ARG A 147 -2.22 -0.43 12.33
CA ARG A 147 -3.44 0.37 12.46
C ARG A 147 -4.25 -0.07 13.67
N PRO A 148 -4.43 0.79 14.67
CA PRO A 148 -5.41 0.53 15.73
C PRO A 148 -6.83 0.76 15.21
N GLY A 149 -7.78 0.03 15.76
CA GLY A 149 -9.21 0.31 15.61
C GLY A 149 -9.89 -0.34 14.41
N ASP A 150 -9.28 -1.29 13.72
CA ASP A 150 -10.02 -2.24 12.89
C ASP A 150 -10.86 -3.15 13.79
N THR A 151 -12.12 -3.42 13.39
CA THR A 151 -13.12 -4.04 14.25
C THR A 151 -13.62 -5.39 13.74
N ASP A 152 -13.34 -5.73 12.48
CA ASP A 152 -13.95 -6.85 11.77
C ASP A 152 -13.11 -8.12 11.82
N GLY A 153 -12.29 -8.27 12.79
CA GLY A 153 -11.44 -9.44 12.91
C GLY A 153 -11.02 -9.65 14.35
N MET A 154 -10.44 -10.81 14.62
CA MET A 154 -9.66 -10.95 15.84
C MET A 154 -8.53 -9.93 15.76
N SER A 155 -8.28 -9.22 16.86
CA SER A 155 -7.16 -8.29 16.92
C SER A 155 -5.90 -9.02 16.43
N ALA A 156 -4.96 -8.29 15.83
CA ALA A 156 -3.65 -8.83 15.49
C ALA A 156 -2.85 -9.21 16.75
N GLY A 157 -3.53 -9.74 17.73
CA GLY A 157 -2.97 -10.33 18.94
C GLY A 157 -2.35 -11.67 18.60
N GLY A 158 -1.09 -11.82 18.87
CA GLY A 158 -0.35 -13.03 18.60
C GLY A 158 0.30 -13.10 17.22
N LEU A 159 0.68 -14.29 16.81
CA LEU A 159 1.49 -14.56 15.63
C LEU A 159 0.66 -14.76 14.35
N ASN A 160 -0.54 -14.20 14.28
CA ASN A 160 -1.44 -14.39 13.13
C ASN A 160 -1.09 -13.58 11.88
N THR A 161 -0.12 -12.67 11.98
CA THR A 161 0.31 -11.84 10.86
C THR A 161 1.54 -12.47 10.22
N THR A 162 1.36 -13.15 9.09
CA THR A 162 2.43 -13.87 8.38
C THR A 162 3.25 -12.97 7.47
N THR A 163 2.81 -11.74 7.23
CA THR A 163 3.38 -10.78 6.28
C THR A 163 4.91 -10.62 6.41
N PHE A 164 5.41 -10.41 7.63
CA PHE A 164 6.84 -10.18 7.85
C PHE A 164 7.67 -11.42 7.54
N MET A 165 7.19 -12.59 7.95
CA MET A 165 7.83 -13.87 7.65
C MET A 165 7.81 -14.16 6.14
N GLN A 166 6.68 -13.92 5.46
CA GLN A 166 6.57 -14.12 4.01
C GLN A 166 7.49 -13.18 3.24
N PHE A 167 7.56 -11.90 3.65
CA PHE A 167 8.46 -10.95 3.00
C PHE A 167 9.93 -11.31 3.20
N ALA A 168 10.31 -11.71 4.41
CA ALA A 168 11.67 -12.18 4.70
C ALA A 168 12.04 -13.43 3.89
N ARG A 169 11.09 -14.33 3.60
CA ARG A 169 11.32 -15.52 2.75
C ARG A 169 11.62 -15.18 1.29
N LEU A 170 11.23 -13.99 0.80
CA LEU A 170 11.57 -13.54 -0.54
C LEU A 170 13.04 -13.11 -0.65
N SER A 171 13.69 -12.80 0.47
CA SER A 171 15.10 -12.41 0.50
C SER A 171 16.00 -13.54 -0.07
N GLY A 172 16.84 -13.16 -1.02
CA GLY A 172 17.68 -14.10 -1.75
C GLY A 172 16.96 -14.93 -2.83
N LEU A 173 15.62 -14.85 -2.92
CA LEU A 173 14.85 -15.50 -3.98
C LEU A 173 14.56 -14.58 -5.16
N VAL A 174 14.24 -13.32 -4.89
CA VAL A 174 13.91 -12.28 -5.86
C VAL A 174 14.47 -10.93 -5.38
N PRO A 175 14.80 -10.00 -6.27
CA PRO A 175 15.20 -8.66 -5.87
C PRO A 175 14.06 -7.94 -5.12
N LEU A 176 14.37 -7.34 -3.98
CA LEU A 176 13.47 -6.55 -3.16
C LEU A 176 13.93 -5.09 -3.16
N VAL A 177 13.16 -4.19 -3.75
CA VAL A 177 13.45 -2.76 -3.82
C VAL A 177 12.43 -1.98 -3.00
N GLY A 178 12.89 -1.33 -1.94
CA GLY A 178 12.07 -0.44 -1.11
C GLY A 178 12.24 1.01 -1.53
N VAL A 179 11.13 1.70 -1.72
CA VAL A 179 11.12 3.14 -2.03
C VAL A 179 10.35 3.87 -0.94
N ASN A 180 10.97 4.88 -0.33
CA ASN A 180 10.31 5.67 0.70
C ASN A 180 10.43 7.17 0.44
N SER A 181 9.31 7.87 0.59
CA SER A 181 9.24 9.33 0.55
C SER A 181 8.27 9.80 1.63
N GLY A 182 8.80 10.35 2.74
CA GLY A 182 8.03 10.74 3.90
C GLY A 182 8.15 9.77 5.08
N TYR A 183 7.09 9.60 5.83
CA TYR A 183 7.10 8.83 7.08
C TYR A 183 6.98 7.33 6.84
N CYS A 184 7.87 6.55 7.46
CA CYS A 184 7.86 5.10 7.40
C CYS A 184 8.14 4.53 8.80
N PHE A 185 7.10 4.09 9.49
CA PHE A 185 7.22 3.68 10.89
C PHE A 185 6.78 2.24 11.14
N ALA A 186 7.32 1.65 12.21
CA ALA A 186 6.99 0.33 12.74
C ALA A 186 6.97 -0.75 11.64
N GLY A 187 5.84 -1.41 11.42
CA GLY A 187 5.72 -2.48 10.44
C GLY A 187 6.05 -2.09 9.00
N ASN A 188 5.82 -0.83 8.60
CA ASN A 188 6.24 -0.32 7.30
C ASN A 188 7.78 -0.24 7.22
N ALA A 189 8.41 0.26 8.28
CA ALA A 189 9.87 0.33 8.37
C ALA A 189 10.53 -1.06 8.44
N ALA A 190 9.88 -2.02 9.12
CA ALA A 190 10.35 -3.40 9.15
C ALA A 190 10.40 -4.03 7.74
N LEU A 191 9.34 -3.81 6.95
CA LEU A 191 9.31 -4.30 5.56
C LEU A 191 10.35 -3.58 4.69
N LEU A 192 10.50 -2.26 4.84
CA LEU A 192 11.55 -1.51 4.15
C LEU A 192 12.95 -2.05 4.48
N GLY A 193 13.21 -2.34 5.76
CA GLY A 193 14.48 -2.88 6.24
C GLY A 193 14.82 -4.29 5.72
N CYS A 194 13.84 -5.02 5.20
CA CYS A 194 14.05 -6.33 4.57
C CYS A 194 14.39 -6.23 3.07
N CYS A 195 14.38 -5.03 2.48
CA CYS A 195 14.68 -4.85 1.06
C CYS A 195 16.19 -4.89 0.79
N ASP A 196 16.58 -5.44 -0.36
CA ASP A 196 17.98 -5.50 -0.81
C ASP A 196 18.51 -4.12 -1.20
N VAL A 197 17.63 -3.28 -1.77
CA VAL A 197 17.93 -1.88 -2.15
C VAL A 197 16.88 -0.97 -1.55
N ILE A 198 17.35 0.07 -0.87
CA ILE A 198 16.48 1.09 -0.28
C ILE A 198 16.77 2.44 -0.95
N ILE A 199 15.71 3.03 -1.53
CA ILE A 199 15.73 4.36 -2.12
C ILE A 199 14.89 5.26 -1.21
N ALA A 200 15.53 6.20 -0.53
CA ALA A 200 14.85 7.14 0.37
C ALA A 200 15.07 8.58 -0.09
N THR A 201 14.00 9.38 -0.11
CA THR A 201 14.13 10.82 -0.38
C THR A 201 14.66 11.57 0.86
N LYS A 202 15.20 12.77 0.67
CA LYS A 202 15.76 13.57 1.77
C LYS A 202 14.77 13.91 2.90
N ASN A 203 13.47 13.93 2.59
CA ASN A 203 12.40 14.17 3.55
C ASN A 203 11.85 12.88 4.19
N SER A 204 12.54 11.75 4.02
CA SER A 204 12.15 10.51 4.67
C SER A 204 12.48 10.50 6.14
N SER A 205 11.53 10.04 6.96
CA SER A 205 11.74 9.74 8.37
C SER A 205 11.38 8.27 8.61
N ILE A 206 12.38 7.46 8.93
CA ILE A 206 12.25 6.01 9.00
C ILE A 206 12.61 5.55 10.40
N GLY A 207 11.74 4.76 11.04
CA GLY A 207 12.00 4.27 12.40
C GLY A 207 10.97 3.25 12.88
N MET A 208 11.34 2.49 13.91
CA MET A 208 10.43 1.52 14.52
C MET A 208 9.37 2.18 15.39
N GLY A 209 9.68 3.29 16.05
CA GLY A 209 8.73 4.09 16.83
C GLY A 209 8.50 5.46 16.18
N GLY A 210 7.24 5.77 15.87
CA GLY A 210 6.87 7.12 15.44
C GLY A 210 6.76 8.08 16.63
N PRO A 211 6.77 9.41 16.39
CA PRO A 211 6.71 10.45 17.45
C PRO A 211 5.59 10.23 18.46
N ALA A 212 4.41 9.87 18.01
CA ALA A 212 3.26 9.62 18.89
C ALA A 212 3.46 8.43 19.85
N MET A 213 4.24 7.41 19.46
CA MET A 213 4.57 6.29 20.33
C MET A 213 5.62 6.68 21.38
N ILE A 214 6.57 7.50 20.98
CA ILE A 214 7.62 8.02 21.89
C ILE A 214 6.97 8.89 22.98
N GLU A 215 6.10 9.81 22.56
CA GLU A 215 5.36 10.68 23.47
C GLU A 215 4.43 9.89 24.39
N GLY A 216 3.64 8.96 23.83
CA GLY A 216 2.75 8.08 24.58
C GLY A 216 3.48 7.15 25.56
N GLY A 217 4.72 6.81 25.30
CA GLY A 217 5.62 6.07 26.18
C GLY A 217 6.29 6.92 27.26
N GLY A 218 6.02 8.21 27.34
CA GLY A 218 6.62 9.13 28.32
C GLY A 218 8.09 9.44 28.09
N LEU A 219 8.62 9.16 26.89
CA LEU A 219 10.05 9.35 26.55
C LEU A 219 10.37 10.75 26.03
N GLY A 220 9.38 11.65 25.96
CA GLY A 220 9.53 13.02 25.49
C GLY A 220 8.78 13.30 24.17
N VAL A 221 8.76 14.57 23.78
CA VAL A 221 8.13 15.04 22.54
C VAL A 221 9.22 15.24 21.47
N PHE A 222 9.16 14.45 20.42
CA PHE A 222 10.08 14.53 19.30
C PHE A 222 9.32 14.82 18.01
N LYS A 223 9.88 15.69 17.18
CA LYS A 223 9.39 15.92 15.81
C LYS A 223 10.21 15.06 14.86
N PRO A 224 9.58 14.43 13.85
CA PRO A 224 10.33 13.83 12.75
C PRO A 224 11.12 14.94 12.05
N GLN A 225 12.40 14.69 11.85
CA GLN A 225 13.28 15.64 11.14
C GLN A 225 13.08 15.51 9.64
#